data_6ab7c7dbbcf684c8fa43a976ae31a94b
#
_entry.id   6ab7c7dbbcf684c8fa43a976ae31a94b
#
_cell.length_a   1.000
_cell.length_b   1.000
_cell.length_c   1.000
_cell.angle_alpha   90.00
_cell.angle_beta   90.00
_cell.angle_gamma   90.00
#
_symmetry.space_group_name_H-M   'P 1'
#
loop_
_entity.id
_entity.type
_entity.pdbx_description
1 polymer ?
#
loop_
_entity_poly.entity_id
_entity_poly.type
_entity_poly.pdbx_seq_one_letter_code
_entity_poly.pdbx_strand_id
1 'polypeptide(L)'
;MKIKNETSAGGIVFKKEKNKTLWLICQHSYHKGWVFPKGLIGDKKENEDMKEAALREVEEEGGVKAKIIDDKPVKVSYMYQWQGSPHGGKNGGKILVKKTVYYFLMEYLSGDPKNHDWEVSDAKFVLEDEVKKTLTYKADKEAFKKILKIFKSHFLQ
;
A
#
# COMPACT_ATOMS: atom_id res chain seq x y z
N MET A 1 -15.99 -2.46 -23.89
CA MET A 1 -15.67 -2.33 -22.46
C MET A 1 -14.59 -1.26 -22.27
N LYS A 2 -14.88 -0.30 -21.43
CA LYS A 2 -13.92 0.77 -21.15
C LYS A 2 -12.85 0.26 -20.17
N ILE A 3 -11.59 0.59 -20.45
CA ILE A 3 -10.49 0.31 -19.54
C ILE A 3 -10.08 1.63 -18.91
N LYS A 4 -10.11 1.68 -17.58
CA LYS A 4 -9.64 2.83 -16.81
C LYS A 4 -8.29 2.48 -16.18
N ASN A 5 -7.32 3.37 -16.32
CA ASN A 5 -6.02 3.21 -15.68
C ASN A 5 -5.96 4.06 -14.41
N GLU A 6 -5.56 3.45 -13.31
CA GLU A 6 -5.35 4.15 -12.03
C GLU A 6 -3.92 3.92 -11.57
N THR A 7 -3.32 4.96 -11.00
CA THR A 7 -1.97 4.88 -10.46
C THR A 7 -2.00 5.26 -8.99
N SER A 8 -1.47 4.39 -8.17
CA SER A 8 -1.37 4.59 -6.72
C SER A 8 0.07 4.52 -6.27
N ALA A 9 0.33 5.12 -5.11
CA ALA A 9 1.62 5.02 -4.45
C ALA A 9 1.40 4.64 -3.00
N GLY A 10 2.36 3.94 -2.44
CA GLY A 10 2.28 3.52 -1.06
C GLY A 10 3.64 3.15 -0.50
N GLY A 11 3.63 2.62 0.71
CA GLY A 11 4.86 2.26 1.39
C GLY A 11 4.79 0.90 2.04
N ILE A 12 5.91 0.21 1.97
CA ILE A 12 6.13 -1.02 2.72
C ILE A 12 7.12 -0.65 3.81
N VAL A 13 6.61 -0.51 5.03
CA VAL A 13 7.30 0.11 6.16
C VAL A 13 7.84 -0.93 7.11
N PHE A 14 9.13 -0.86 7.39
CA PHE A 14 9.73 -1.71 8.42
C PHE A 14 10.06 -0.89 9.66
N LYS A 15 10.10 -1.59 10.78
CA LYS A 15 10.49 -1.04 12.08
C LYS A 15 11.44 -2.03 12.73
N LYS A 16 12.60 -1.54 13.14
CA LYS A 16 13.55 -2.38 13.88
C LYS A 16 13.24 -2.24 15.37
N GLU A 17 12.98 -3.35 16.00
CA GLU A 17 12.67 -3.40 17.42
C GLU A 17 13.45 -4.53 18.07
N LYS A 18 14.42 -4.15 18.92
CA LYS A 18 15.40 -5.09 19.47
C LYS A 18 16.14 -5.79 18.33
N ASN A 19 16.13 -7.11 18.26
CA ASN A 19 16.79 -7.86 17.18
C ASN A 19 15.81 -8.29 16.08
N LYS A 20 14.62 -7.68 16.04
CA LYS A 20 13.57 -8.07 15.11
C LYS A 20 13.26 -6.97 14.11
N THR A 21 12.89 -7.35 12.92
CA THR A 21 12.35 -6.43 11.92
C THR A 21 10.86 -6.72 11.77
N LEU A 22 10.07 -5.69 11.99
CA LEU A 22 8.62 -5.78 11.88
C LEU A 22 8.15 -4.98 10.67
N TRP A 23 7.03 -5.39 10.09
CA TRP A 23 6.48 -4.79 8.87
C TRP A 23 5.03 -4.36 9.10
N LEU A 24 4.68 -3.21 8.57
CA LEU A 24 3.35 -2.64 8.70
C LEU A 24 2.39 -3.24 7.68
N ILE A 25 1.29 -3.79 8.16
CA ILE A 25 0.19 -4.26 7.31
C ILE A 25 -1.12 -3.65 7.81
N CYS A 26 -2.07 -3.48 6.87
CA CYS A 26 -3.35 -2.85 7.14
C CYS A 26 -4.49 -3.72 6.62
N GLN A 27 -5.59 -3.76 7.36
CA GLN A 27 -6.80 -4.43 6.90
C GLN A 27 -7.78 -3.38 6.39
N HIS A 28 -8.16 -3.49 5.14
CA HIS A 28 -9.10 -2.56 4.54
C HIS A 28 -10.50 -2.75 5.16
N SER A 29 -11.15 -1.65 5.57
CA SER A 29 -12.42 -1.72 6.27
C SER A 29 -13.56 -2.26 5.40
N TYR A 30 -13.49 -2.04 4.10
CA TYR A 30 -14.56 -2.43 3.18
C TYR A 30 -14.42 -3.89 2.72
N HIS A 31 -13.31 -4.26 2.06
CA HIS A 31 -13.15 -5.63 1.54
C HIS A 31 -12.47 -6.59 2.51
N LYS A 32 -12.02 -6.10 3.66
CA LYS A 32 -11.39 -6.89 4.73
C LYS A 32 -10.06 -7.55 4.35
N GLY A 33 -9.53 -7.24 3.17
CA GLY A 33 -8.23 -7.76 2.75
C GLY A 33 -7.09 -7.09 3.51
N TRP A 34 -6.03 -7.86 3.76
CA TRP A 34 -4.80 -7.34 4.35
C TRP A 34 -3.87 -6.89 3.25
N VAL A 35 -3.43 -5.64 3.35
CA VAL A 35 -2.70 -4.93 2.29
C VAL A 35 -1.62 -4.06 2.91
N PHE A 36 -0.80 -3.43 2.06
CA PHE A 36 0.07 -2.33 2.47
C PHE A 36 -0.64 -1.00 2.23
N PRO A 37 -0.33 0.03 3.05
CA PRO A 37 -0.95 1.35 2.84
C PRO A 37 -0.59 1.93 1.48
N LYS A 38 -1.60 2.39 0.76
CA LYS A 38 -1.47 2.99 -0.56
C LYS A 38 -2.73 3.78 -0.91
N GLY A 39 -2.62 4.66 -1.87
CA GLY A 39 -3.77 5.36 -2.41
C GLY A 39 -3.44 6.10 -3.70
N LEU A 40 -4.47 6.66 -4.31
CA LEU A 40 -4.35 7.34 -5.59
C LEU A 40 -3.45 8.57 -5.51
N ILE A 41 -2.58 8.72 -6.50
CA ILE A 41 -1.71 9.89 -6.61
C ILE A 41 -2.57 11.08 -7.02
N GLY A 42 -2.38 12.20 -6.32
CA GLY A 42 -3.12 13.43 -6.59
C GLY A 42 -4.53 13.46 -6.04
N ASP A 43 -4.92 12.44 -5.26
CA ASP A 43 -6.26 12.30 -4.73
C ASP A 43 -6.66 13.44 -3.80
N LYS A 44 -5.73 13.87 -2.95
CA LYS A 44 -6.00 14.90 -1.93
C LYS A 44 -5.20 16.18 -2.12
N LYS A 45 -4.26 16.17 -3.02
CA LYS A 45 -3.40 17.33 -3.27
C LYS A 45 -3.07 17.36 -4.75
N GLU A 46 -3.48 18.43 -5.42
CA GLU A 46 -3.17 18.65 -6.83
C GLU A 46 -1.65 18.73 -7.03
N ASN A 47 -1.15 18.12 -8.08
CA ASN A 47 0.29 18.08 -8.43
C ASN A 47 1.16 17.35 -7.40
N GLU A 48 0.56 16.46 -6.65
CA GLU A 48 1.28 15.62 -5.70
C GLU A 48 2.21 14.66 -6.45
N ASP A 49 3.49 14.60 -6.06
CA ASP A 49 4.39 13.63 -6.66
C ASP A 49 4.22 12.26 -5.98
N MET A 50 4.83 11.25 -6.59
CA MET A 50 4.69 9.85 -6.15
C MET A 50 5.19 9.63 -4.72
N LYS A 51 6.32 10.23 -4.36
CA LYS A 51 6.89 10.08 -3.01
C LYS A 51 6.03 10.76 -1.96
N GLU A 52 5.53 11.96 -2.26
CA GLU A 52 4.63 12.68 -1.37
C GLU A 52 3.35 11.87 -1.13
N ALA A 53 2.77 11.33 -2.21
CA ALA A 53 1.57 10.51 -2.12
C ALA A 53 1.82 9.28 -1.25
N ALA A 54 2.94 8.59 -1.46
CA ALA A 54 3.29 7.39 -0.71
C ALA A 54 3.42 7.69 0.80
N LEU A 55 4.12 8.78 1.14
CA LEU A 55 4.30 9.18 2.54
C LEU A 55 2.98 9.56 3.19
N ARG A 56 2.14 10.29 2.46
CA ARG A 56 0.81 10.71 2.94
C ARG A 56 -0.09 9.50 3.19
N GLU A 57 -0.13 8.56 2.25
CA GLU A 57 -0.98 7.37 2.39
C GLU A 57 -0.53 6.47 3.54
N VAL A 58 0.78 6.36 3.76
CA VAL A 58 1.31 5.61 4.91
C VAL A 58 0.84 6.24 6.21
N GLU A 59 0.83 7.57 6.29
CA GLU A 59 0.36 8.26 7.50
C GLU A 59 -1.15 8.10 7.69
N GLU A 60 -1.93 8.26 6.62
CA GLU A 60 -3.39 8.14 6.70
C GLU A 60 -3.84 6.71 7.01
N GLU A 61 -3.41 5.75 6.22
CA GLU A 61 -3.85 4.35 6.34
C GLU A 61 -3.07 3.56 7.38
N GLY A 62 -1.80 3.86 7.54
CA GLY A 62 -0.94 3.16 8.47
C GLY A 62 -0.78 3.81 9.82
N GLY A 63 -1.18 5.08 9.95
CA GLY A 63 -1.10 5.80 11.22
C GLY A 63 0.30 6.22 11.64
N VAL A 64 1.30 6.04 10.78
CA VAL A 64 2.70 6.29 11.15
C VAL A 64 3.38 7.23 10.17
N LYS A 65 4.41 7.89 10.64
CA LYS A 65 5.35 8.65 9.80
C LYS A 65 6.56 7.77 9.51
N ALA A 66 7.01 7.81 8.27
CA ALA A 66 8.12 6.98 7.81
C ALA A 66 9.00 7.78 6.86
N LYS A 67 10.21 7.27 6.62
CA LYS A 67 11.11 7.87 5.63
C LYS A 67 11.41 6.87 4.52
N ILE A 68 11.55 7.37 3.30
CA ILE A 68 11.88 6.54 2.13
C ILE A 68 13.36 6.15 2.21
N ILE A 69 13.64 4.86 2.09
CA ILE A 69 15.00 4.30 2.16
C ILE A 69 15.63 4.19 0.79
N ASP A 70 14.85 3.86 -0.22
CA ASP A 70 15.34 3.69 -1.59
C ASP A 70 14.48 4.51 -2.54
N ASP A 71 15.11 5.30 -3.40
CA ASP A 71 14.41 6.18 -4.34
C ASP A 71 13.64 5.42 -5.41
N LYS A 72 13.97 4.16 -5.64
CA LYS A 72 13.32 3.34 -6.66
C LYS A 72 12.20 2.53 -6.03
N PRO A 73 10.95 2.80 -6.40
CA PRO A 73 9.83 1.99 -5.92
C PRO A 73 9.76 0.66 -6.65
N VAL A 74 9.08 -0.30 -6.04
CA VAL A 74 8.68 -1.51 -6.75
C VAL A 74 7.31 -1.26 -7.37
N LYS A 75 7.12 -1.81 -8.56
CA LYS A 75 5.89 -1.64 -9.33
C LYS A 75 5.17 -2.96 -9.43
N VAL A 76 3.88 -2.95 -9.10
CA VAL A 76 2.99 -4.09 -9.34
C VAL A 76 1.72 -3.59 -10.01
N SER A 77 1.08 -4.47 -10.77
CA SER A 77 -0.16 -4.13 -11.46
C SER A 77 -1.16 -5.24 -11.30
N TYR A 78 -2.42 -4.88 -11.28
CA TYR A 78 -3.50 -5.86 -11.28
C TYR A 78 -4.74 -5.24 -11.92
N MET A 79 -5.66 -6.09 -12.31
CA MET A 79 -6.90 -5.64 -12.94
C MET A 79 -8.07 -6.08 -12.06
N TYR A 80 -9.06 -5.23 -11.97
CA TYR A 80 -10.32 -5.58 -11.34
C TYR A 80 -11.47 -4.96 -12.09
N GLN A 81 -12.64 -5.57 -11.93
CA GLN A 81 -13.84 -5.10 -12.56
C GLN A 81 -14.63 -4.27 -11.56
N TRP A 82 -14.87 -3.01 -11.92
CA TRP A 82 -15.66 -2.13 -11.09
C TRP A 82 -17.06 -2.05 -11.70
N GLN A 83 -18.05 -2.39 -10.90
CA GLN A 83 -19.42 -2.15 -11.29
C GLN A 83 -19.80 -0.75 -10.83
N GLY A 84 -20.05 0.10 -11.79
CA GLY A 84 -20.34 1.49 -11.54
C GLY A 84 -21.39 1.73 -10.48
N SER A 85 -21.44 2.97 -10.01
CA SER A 85 -22.40 3.47 -9.03
C SER A 85 -23.81 2.94 -9.35
N PRO A 86 -24.59 2.56 -8.32
CA PRO A 86 -26.02 2.21 -8.52
C PRO A 86 -26.80 3.30 -9.26
N HIS A 87 -26.26 4.50 -9.30
CA HIS A 87 -26.84 5.62 -10.04
C HIS A 87 -26.25 5.81 -11.44
N GLY A 88 -25.28 5.01 -11.80
CA GLY A 88 -24.64 5.07 -13.10
C GLY A 88 -25.50 4.41 -14.16
N GLY A 89 -26.13 5.22 -14.92
CA GLY A 89 -26.83 5.00 -16.17
C GLY A 89 -27.23 3.59 -16.61
N LYS A 90 -28.08 3.57 -17.58
CA LYS A 90 -28.82 2.41 -18.10
C LYS A 90 -28.01 1.15 -18.41
N ASN A 91 -26.69 1.23 -18.46
CA ASN A 91 -25.89 0.09 -18.88
C ASN A 91 -25.07 -0.55 -17.77
N GLY A 92 -25.23 -0.08 -16.51
CA GLY A 92 -24.49 -0.65 -15.38
C GLY A 92 -23.04 -0.91 -15.77
N GLY A 93 -22.45 0.01 -16.56
CA GLY A 93 -21.26 -0.23 -17.34
C GLY A 93 -20.15 -0.84 -16.50
N LYS A 94 -19.83 -2.08 -16.81
CA LYS A 94 -18.67 -2.74 -16.24
C LYS A 94 -17.44 -2.02 -16.74
N ILE A 95 -16.70 -1.39 -15.82
CA ILE A 95 -15.43 -0.74 -16.13
C ILE A 95 -14.33 -1.67 -15.68
N LEU A 96 -13.44 -2.01 -16.60
CA LEU A 96 -12.25 -2.75 -16.27
C LEU A 96 -11.19 -1.74 -15.80
N VAL A 97 -10.72 -1.90 -14.58
CA VAL A 97 -9.71 -1.00 -14.02
C VAL A 97 -8.37 -1.72 -14.00
N LYS A 98 -7.37 -1.11 -14.64
CA LYS A 98 -5.99 -1.54 -14.51
C LYS A 98 -5.32 -0.64 -13.49
N LYS A 99 -4.94 -1.20 -12.37
CA LYS A 99 -4.29 -0.46 -11.29
C LYS A 99 -2.80 -0.76 -11.26
N THR A 100 -2.00 0.30 -11.27
CA THR A 100 -0.56 0.21 -11.10
C THR A 100 -0.23 0.84 -9.75
N VAL A 101 0.51 0.12 -8.92
CA VAL A 101 0.91 0.60 -7.60
C VAL A 101 2.43 0.64 -7.51
N TYR A 102 2.93 1.76 -7.04
CA TYR A 102 4.35 1.94 -6.75
C TYR A 102 4.54 1.95 -5.24
N TYR A 103 5.28 0.97 -4.72
CA TYR A 103 5.58 0.88 -3.29
C TYR A 103 7.04 1.22 -3.03
N PHE A 104 7.27 2.12 -2.07
CA PHE A 104 8.61 2.47 -1.61
C PHE A 104 8.94 1.70 -0.33
N LEU A 105 10.19 1.24 -0.24
CA LEU A 105 10.72 0.74 1.03
C LEU A 105 10.88 1.93 1.97
N MET A 106 10.26 1.85 3.14
CA MET A 106 10.30 2.93 4.13
C MET A 106 10.70 2.41 5.49
N GLU A 107 11.30 3.29 6.28
CA GLU A 107 11.61 3.01 7.68
C GLU A 107 10.71 3.83 8.59
N TYR A 108 10.15 3.18 9.59
CA TYR A 108 9.32 3.80 10.62
C TYR A 108 10.08 4.91 11.36
N LEU A 109 9.43 6.04 11.57
CA LEU A 109 9.96 7.15 12.34
C LEU A 109 9.18 7.37 13.64
N SER A 110 7.87 7.47 13.56
CA SER A 110 7.02 7.78 14.70
C SER A 110 5.56 7.44 14.43
N GLY A 111 4.74 7.51 15.46
CA GLY A 111 3.31 7.29 15.34
C GLY A 111 2.88 5.90 15.76
N ASP A 112 1.57 5.71 15.85
CA ASP A 112 0.97 4.45 16.27
C ASP A 112 0.01 3.98 15.18
N PRO A 113 0.11 2.72 14.71
CA PRO A 113 -0.82 2.20 13.70
C PRO A 113 -2.30 2.34 14.08
N LYS A 114 -2.61 2.43 15.36
CA LYS A 114 -3.98 2.67 15.83
C LYS A 114 -4.56 4.00 15.33
N ASN A 115 -3.71 4.93 14.91
CA ASN A 115 -4.13 6.23 14.39
C ASN A 115 -4.50 6.21 12.91
N HIS A 116 -4.66 5.01 12.33
CA HIS A 116 -5.12 4.85 10.96
C HIS A 116 -6.50 5.50 10.76
N ASP A 117 -6.82 5.86 9.51
CA ASP A 117 -8.10 6.47 9.21
C ASP A 117 -9.23 5.41 9.07
N TRP A 118 -10.41 5.88 8.69
CA TRP A 118 -11.61 5.03 8.60
C TRP A 118 -11.57 4.02 7.45
N GLU A 119 -10.72 4.23 6.46
CA GLU A 119 -10.58 3.30 5.33
C GLU A 119 -9.93 1.99 5.75
N VAL A 120 -9.30 1.98 6.90
CA VAL A 120 -8.60 0.83 7.48
C VAL A 120 -9.28 0.45 8.79
N SER A 121 -9.54 -0.84 8.99
CA SER A 121 -10.15 -1.34 10.23
C SER A 121 -9.11 -1.83 11.24
N ASP A 122 -7.91 -2.16 10.78
CA ASP A 122 -6.83 -2.60 11.65
C ASP A 122 -5.48 -2.32 10.96
N ALA A 123 -4.48 -1.95 11.74
CA ALA A 123 -3.13 -1.74 11.26
C ALA A 123 -2.15 -2.19 12.34
N LYS A 124 -1.12 -2.91 11.95
CA LYS A 124 -0.16 -3.46 12.92
C LYS A 124 1.18 -3.77 12.29
N PHE A 125 2.20 -3.79 13.13
CA PHE A 125 3.53 -4.27 12.75
C PHE A 125 3.65 -5.75 13.10
N VAL A 126 4.09 -6.56 12.14
CA VAL A 126 4.23 -8.01 12.31
C VAL A 126 5.54 -8.50 11.71
N LEU A 127 5.94 -9.71 12.09
CA LEU A 127 7.13 -10.36 11.54
C LEU A 127 6.96 -10.73 10.07
N GLU A 128 8.06 -10.89 9.36
CA GLU A 128 8.07 -11.24 7.92
C GLU A 128 7.17 -12.44 7.61
N ASP A 129 7.28 -13.52 8.39
CA ASP A 129 6.47 -14.72 8.15
C ASP A 129 4.98 -14.45 8.30
N GLU A 130 4.63 -13.60 9.23
CA GLU A 130 3.23 -13.20 9.44
C GLU A 130 2.71 -12.38 8.26
N VAL A 131 3.53 -11.49 7.70
CA VAL A 131 3.16 -10.74 6.50
C VAL A 131 2.81 -11.71 5.37
N LYS A 132 3.69 -12.68 5.12
CA LYS A 132 3.50 -13.66 4.03
C LYS A 132 2.23 -14.48 4.19
N LYS A 133 1.87 -14.83 5.42
CA LYS A 133 0.66 -15.60 5.72
C LYS A 133 -0.61 -14.75 5.64
N THR A 134 -0.50 -13.47 5.95
CA THR A 134 -1.66 -12.61 6.16
C THR A 134 -2.07 -11.84 4.92
N LEU A 135 -1.13 -11.42 4.06
CA LEU A 135 -1.46 -10.69 2.85
C LEU A 135 -2.49 -11.44 2.02
N THR A 136 -3.52 -10.74 1.62
CA THR A 136 -4.66 -11.34 0.90
C THR A 136 -4.40 -11.49 -0.60
N TYR A 137 -3.76 -10.48 -1.22
CA TYR A 137 -3.70 -10.40 -2.68
C TYR A 137 -2.31 -10.74 -3.22
N LYS A 138 -2.32 -11.37 -4.39
CA LYS A 138 -1.10 -11.78 -5.09
C LYS A 138 -0.17 -10.60 -5.40
N ALA A 139 -0.75 -9.48 -5.82
CA ALA A 139 0.05 -8.28 -6.15
C ALA A 139 0.84 -7.76 -4.94
N ASP A 140 0.22 -7.76 -3.76
CA ASP A 140 0.90 -7.33 -2.53
C ASP A 140 2.00 -8.31 -2.14
N LYS A 141 1.76 -9.61 -2.32
CA LYS A 141 2.77 -10.63 -2.07
C LYS A 141 3.98 -10.46 -2.99
N GLU A 142 3.74 -10.16 -4.26
CA GLU A 142 4.81 -9.86 -5.21
C GLU A 142 5.59 -8.60 -4.81
N ALA A 143 4.87 -7.56 -4.43
CA ALA A 143 5.50 -6.31 -3.99
C ALA A 143 6.40 -6.56 -2.78
N PHE A 144 5.93 -7.31 -1.81
CA PHE A 144 6.71 -7.63 -0.61
C PHE A 144 7.97 -8.41 -0.96
N LYS A 145 7.86 -9.39 -1.85
CA LYS A 145 9.01 -10.17 -2.31
C LYS A 145 10.08 -9.27 -2.94
N LYS A 146 9.66 -8.32 -3.76
CA LYS A 146 10.58 -7.36 -4.40
C LYS A 146 11.20 -6.42 -3.37
N ILE A 147 10.39 -5.92 -2.42
CA ILE A 147 10.86 -5.04 -1.35
C ILE A 147 11.87 -5.75 -0.45
N LEU A 148 11.66 -7.02 -0.15
CA LEU A 148 12.61 -7.78 0.67
C LEU A 148 13.99 -7.87 0.03
N LYS A 149 14.06 -7.96 -1.29
CA LYS A 149 15.34 -7.96 -2.00
C LYS A 149 16.06 -6.62 -1.84
N ILE A 150 15.33 -5.52 -1.95
CA ILE A 150 15.88 -4.17 -1.76
C ILE A 150 16.32 -4.00 -0.31
N PHE A 151 15.49 -4.41 0.64
CA PHE A 151 15.81 -4.35 2.07
C PHE A 151 17.10 -5.10 2.37
N LYS A 152 17.25 -6.31 1.87
CA LYS A 152 18.45 -7.12 2.09
C LYS A 152 19.69 -6.46 1.50
N SER A 153 19.57 -5.82 0.34
CA SER A 153 20.70 -5.12 -0.26
C SER A 153 21.18 -3.93 0.58
N HIS A 154 20.28 -3.29 1.32
CA HIS A 154 20.62 -2.16 2.20
C HIS A 154 21.14 -2.59 3.57
N PHE A 155 20.62 -3.68 4.12
CA PHE A 155 20.82 -3.99 5.55
C PHE A 155 21.47 -5.33 5.85
N LEU A 156 21.53 -6.25 4.89
CA LEU A 156 22.04 -7.60 5.11
C LEU A 156 23.17 -7.92 4.12
N GLN A 157 24.23 -7.13 4.18
CA GLN A 157 25.42 -7.40 3.38
C GLN A 157 26.35 -8.39 4.09
#